data_5b84d35b26c4513bf1042af8b852193e
#
_entry.id   5b84d35b26c4513bf1042af8b852193e
#
_cell.length_a   1.000
_cell.length_b   1.000
_cell.length_c   1.000
_cell.angle_alpha   90.00
_cell.angle_beta   90.00
_cell.angle_gamma   90.00
#
_symmetry.space_group_name_H-M   'P 1'
#
loop_
_entity.id
_entity.type
_entity.pdbx_description
1 polymer ?
#
loop_
_entity_poly.entity_id
_entity_poly.type
_entity_poly.pdbx_seq_one_letter_code
_entity_poly.pdbx_strand_id
1 'polypeptide(L)'
;MISIRVSLLTVLLPATAIAQVAQPRVAGPPPYRGFAPGIDYRSFVERARSLADRDTLRCNTSRNTAQLIECGVAIRDPSDAARFYLSAHFVEGRADVVAFKDSAGFGRGDAPGTALVTRTKRDLTRIFGRPRPNGRSGWEWRYGRKAIRLSWRGRGTARWVAISLNDYDVMDRIGRYVKAAGSRKP
;
A
#
# COMPACT_ATOMS: atom_id res chain seq x y z
N MET A 1 -68.47 47.61 -22.89
CA MET A 1 -67.31 46.82 -23.25
C MET A 1 -66.21 47.07 -22.19
N ILE A 2 -66.03 46.13 -21.24
CA ILE A 2 -65.13 46.28 -20.14
C ILE A 2 -63.97 45.35 -20.45
N SER A 3 -62.74 45.90 -20.69
CA SER A 3 -61.49 45.10 -20.92
C SER A 3 -60.78 44.85 -19.60
N ILE A 4 -60.75 43.59 -19.16
CA ILE A 4 -60.04 43.19 -18.00
C ILE A 4 -58.59 42.85 -18.46
N ARG A 5 -57.59 43.59 -17.97
CA ARG A 5 -56.14 43.27 -18.12
C ARG A 5 -55.74 42.40 -17.00
N VAL A 6 -55.40 41.14 -17.33
CA VAL A 6 -54.78 40.16 -16.42
C VAL A 6 -53.26 40.43 -16.41
N SER A 7 -52.72 40.91 -15.29
CA SER A 7 -51.26 41.00 -15.09
C SER A 7 -50.74 39.70 -14.55
N LEU A 8 -49.89 39.00 -15.33
CA LEU A 8 -49.15 37.83 -14.90
C LEU A 8 -47.98 38.29 -14.01
N LEU A 9 -48.04 37.97 -12.73
CA LEU A 9 -46.90 38.13 -11.80
C LEU A 9 -45.97 36.92 -11.95
N THR A 10 -44.78 37.14 -12.52
CA THR A 10 -43.75 36.12 -12.61
C THR A 10 -42.95 36.10 -11.29
N VAL A 11 -43.15 35.09 -10.48
CA VAL A 11 -42.37 34.83 -9.24
C VAL A 11 -41.05 34.18 -9.60
N LEU A 12 -39.96 34.92 -9.51
CA LEU A 12 -38.58 34.41 -9.61
C LEU A 12 -38.20 33.80 -8.26
N LEU A 13 -38.14 32.46 -8.21
CA LEU A 13 -37.57 31.72 -7.09
C LEU A 13 -36.03 31.77 -7.15
N PRO A 14 -35.33 32.17 -6.09
CA PRO A 14 -33.87 32.11 -6.06
C PRO A 14 -33.42 30.64 -5.96
N ALA A 15 -32.64 30.18 -6.93
CA ALA A 15 -31.97 28.90 -6.88
C ALA A 15 -30.87 28.98 -5.79
N THR A 16 -31.14 28.41 -4.62
CA THR A 16 -30.12 28.19 -3.59
C THR A 16 -29.14 27.13 -4.09
N ALA A 17 -27.96 27.54 -4.56
CA ALA A 17 -26.84 26.69 -4.86
C ALA A 17 -26.36 26.07 -3.53
N ILE A 18 -26.67 24.77 -3.33
CA ILE A 18 -26.12 23.99 -2.24
C ILE A 18 -24.64 23.74 -2.60
N ALA A 19 -23.74 24.52 -2.01
CA ALA A 19 -22.31 24.30 -2.09
C ALA A 19 -22.03 22.90 -1.48
N GLN A 20 -21.76 21.92 -2.31
CA GLN A 20 -21.25 20.63 -1.86
C GLN A 20 -19.90 20.88 -1.18
N VAL A 21 -19.88 20.83 0.14
CA VAL A 21 -18.64 20.81 0.93
C VAL A 21 -17.89 19.56 0.51
N ALA A 22 -16.87 19.74 -0.33
CA ALA A 22 -15.98 18.66 -0.70
C ALA A 22 -15.33 18.11 0.58
N GLN A 23 -15.71 16.89 0.98
CA GLN A 23 -15.08 16.23 2.11
C GLN A 23 -13.57 16.18 1.86
N PRO A 24 -12.73 16.61 2.82
CA PRO A 24 -11.29 16.54 2.66
C PRO A 24 -10.92 15.09 2.39
N ARG A 25 -10.44 14.80 1.17
CA ARG A 25 -9.87 13.50 0.85
C ARG A 25 -8.71 13.31 1.81
N VAL A 26 -8.81 12.34 2.71
CA VAL A 26 -7.68 11.94 3.55
C VAL A 26 -6.53 11.64 2.61
N ALA A 27 -5.55 12.52 2.56
CA ALA A 27 -4.37 12.32 1.72
C ALA A 27 -3.75 10.97 2.11
N GLY A 28 -3.48 10.13 1.12
CA GLY A 28 -2.79 8.85 1.35
C GLY A 28 -1.40 9.11 1.93
N PRO A 29 -0.72 8.07 2.45
CA PRO A 29 0.65 8.20 2.92
C PRO A 29 1.55 8.65 1.77
N PRO A 30 2.63 9.41 2.04
CA PRO A 30 3.64 9.69 1.05
C PRO A 30 4.26 8.37 0.53
N PRO A 31 4.78 8.35 -0.71
CA PRO A 31 5.41 7.15 -1.24
C PRO A 31 6.69 6.82 -0.48
N TYR A 32 6.94 5.53 -0.27
CA TYR A 32 8.21 5.02 0.24
C TYR A 32 9.03 4.45 -0.92
N ARG A 33 10.22 5.00 -1.18
CA ARG A 33 11.12 4.63 -2.31
C ARG A 33 10.42 4.67 -3.69
N GLY A 34 9.42 5.54 -3.83
CA GLY A 34 8.62 5.66 -5.05
C GLY A 34 7.43 4.70 -5.15
N PHE A 35 7.16 3.90 -4.12
CA PHE A 35 6.00 3.01 -4.06
C PHE A 35 4.98 3.52 -3.05
N ALA A 36 3.70 3.36 -3.36
CA ALA A 36 2.59 3.72 -2.48
C ALA A 36 1.65 2.52 -2.26
N PRO A 37 0.91 2.46 -1.13
CA PRO A 37 -0.17 1.49 -0.97
C PRO A 37 -1.20 1.61 -2.09
N GLY A 38 -1.57 0.50 -2.71
CA GLY A 38 -2.52 0.48 -3.83
C GLY A 38 -1.94 0.95 -5.17
N ILE A 39 -0.60 1.01 -5.31
CA ILE A 39 0.06 1.31 -6.59
C ILE A 39 -0.46 0.39 -7.71
N ASP A 40 -0.67 0.93 -8.90
CA ASP A 40 -1.06 0.13 -10.05
C ASP A 40 0.11 -0.74 -10.57
N TYR A 41 -0.25 -1.82 -11.26
CA TYR A 41 0.71 -2.82 -11.75
C TYR A 41 1.77 -2.21 -12.67
N ARG A 42 1.38 -1.32 -13.59
CA ARG A 42 2.29 -0.71 -14.57
C ARG A 42 3.32 0.17 -13.87
N SER A 43 2.89 1.09 -13.03
CA SER A 43 3.76 1.98 -12.25
C SER A 43 4.71 1.18 -11.34
N PHE A 44 4.21 0.09 -10.72
CA PHE A 44 5.06 -0.80 -9.93
C PHE A 44 6.14 -1.45 -10.79
N VAL A 45 5.79 -2.04 -11.95
CA VAL A 45 6.74 -2.74 -12.83
C VAL A 45 7.81 -1.78 -13.36
N GLU A 46 7.43 -0.59 -13.81
CA GLU A 46 8.35 0.44 -14.26
C GLU A 46 9.34 0.81 -13.16
N ARG A 47 8.85 1.10 -11.96
CA ARG A 47 9.70 1.46 -10.82
C ARG A 47 10.56 0.30 -10.33
N ALA A 48 10.02 -0.91 -10.23
CA ALA A 48 10.77 -2.08 -9.79
C ALA A 48 11.92 -2.41 -10.75
N ARG A 49 11.70 -2.32 -12.06
CA ARG A 49 12.75 -2.52 -13.08
C ARG A 49 13.86 -1.47 -12.99
N SER A 50 13.52 -0.21 -12.69
CA SER A 50 14.53 0.85 -12.54
C SER A 50 15.44 0.68 -11.33
N LEU A 51 15.02 -0.12 -10.35
CA LEU A 51 15.77 -0.41 -9.11
C LEU A 51 16.37 -1.83 -9.08
N ALA A 52 16.08 -2.67 -10.07
CA ALA A 52 16.54 -4.06 -10.10
C ALA A 52 18.08 -4.17 -10.05
N ASP A 53 18.61 -4.93 -9.08
CA ASP A 53 20.04 -5.14 -8.87
C ASP A 53 20.49 -6.41 -9.58
N ARG A 54 20.76 -6.34 -10.89
CA ARG A 54 21.19 -7.48 -11.72
C ARG A 54 20.22 -8.68 -11.69
N ASP A 55 19.01 -8.46 -11.25
CA ASP A 55 17.93 -9.46 -11.16
C ASP A 55 16.83 -9.12 -12.16
N THR A 56 16.01 -10.11 -12.48
CA THR A 56 14.86 -9.95 -13.36
C THR A 56 13.58 -9.95 -12.54
N LEU A 57 12.75 -8.92 -12.72
CA LEU A 57 11.41 -8.90 -12.14
C LEU A 57 10.61 -10.10 -12.67
N ARG A 58 10.17 -10.95 -11.76
CA ARG A 58 9.34 -12.12 -12.04
C ARG A 58 7.94 -11.88 -11.51
N CYS A 59 6.93 -12.06 -12.34
CA CYS A 59 5.53 -11.97 -11.97
C CYS A 59 4.82 -13.25 -12.38
N ASN A 60 4.14 -13.90 -11.44
CA ASN A 60 3.42 -15.15 -11.66
C ASN A 60 2.00 -15.02 -11.13
N THR A 61 1.06 -15.70 -11.80
CA THR A 61 -0.28 -15.87 -11.26
C THR A 61 -0.21 -16.78 -10.04
N SER A 62 -0.89 -16.39 -8.96
CA SER A 62 -0.93 -17.17 -7.73
C SER A 62 -1.59 -18.54 -7.96
N ARG A 63 -1.06 -19.57 -7.29
CA ARG A 63 -1.65 -20.91 -7.30
C ARG A 63 -3.02 -20.97 -6.64
N ASN A 64 -3.32 -20.00 -5.78
CA ASN A 64 -4.56 -19.98 -5.02
C ASN A 64 -5.73 -19.35 -5.79
N THR A 65 -5.46 -18.43 -6.71
CA THR A 65 -6.48 -17.77 -7.53
C THR A 65 -5.86 -17.07 -8.74
N ALA A 66 -6.48 -17.21 -9.91
CA ALA A 66 -6.03 -16.55 -11.13
C ALA A 66 -6.11 -15.01 -11.09
N GLN A 67 -6.86 -14.46 -10.16
CA GLN A 67 -7.02 -13.00 -9.97
C GLN A 67 -5.85 -12.36 -9.21
N LEU A 68 -4.99 -13.15 -8.59
CA LEU A 68 -3.84 -12.68 -7.84
C LEU A 68 -2.56 -12.87 -8.64
N ILE A 69 -1.83 -11.77 -8.87
CA ILE A 69 -0.50 -11.78 -9.47
C ILE A 69 0.52 -11.48 -8.37
N GLU A 70 1.54 -12.29 -8.26
CA GLU A 70 2.64 -12.14 -7.31
C GLU A 70 3.91 -11.76 -8.07
N CYS A 71 4.51 -10.62 -7.74
CA CYS A 71 5.76 -10.13 -8.33
C CYS A 71 6.88 -10.10 -7.31
N GLY A 72 8.12 -10.32 -7.77
CA GLY A 72 9.29 -10.24 -6.91
C GLY A 72 10.57 -9.96 -7.68
N VAL A 73 11.49 -9.19 -7.05
CA VAL A 73 12.81 -8.84 -7.60
C VAL A 73 13.75 -8.39 -6.49
N ALA A 74 15.04 -8.73 -6.59
CA ALA A 74 16.06 -8.10 -5.77
C ALA A 74 16.34 -6.69 -6.29
N ILE A 75 16.29 -5.69 -5.42
CA ILE A 75 16.54 -4.29 -5.76
C ILE A 75 17.70 -3.72 -4.94
N ARG A 76 18.34 -2.69 -5.52
CA ARG A 76 19.29 -1.84 -4.83
C ARG A 76 18.79 -0.40 -4.88
N ASP A 77 18.72 0.24 -3.73
CA ASP A 77 18.39 1.66 -3.67
C ASP A 77 19.62 2.49 -4.05
N PRO A 78 19.55 3.35 -5.08
CA PRO A 78 20.68 4.18 -5.50
C PRO A 78 21.08 5.21 -4.43
N SER A 79 20.14 5.62 -3.56
CA SER A 79 20.36 6.69 -2.58
C SER A 79 21.19 6.25 -1.37
N ASP A 80 21.09 4.98 -0.96
CA ASP A 80 21.76 4.44 0.22
C ASP A 80 22.46 3.09 -0.02
N ALA A 81 22.47 2.63 -1.27
CA ALA A 81 22.98 1.31 -1.69
C ALA A 81 22.35 0.12 -0.94
N ALA A 82 21.24 0.35 -0.22
CA ALA A 82 20.56 -0.71 0.51
C ALA A 82 19.96 -1.74 -0.46
N ARG A 83 20.09 -3.01 -0.09
CA ARG A 83 19.56 -4.13 -0.87
C ARG A 83 18.33 -4.69 -0.18
N PHE A 84 17.29 -4.94 -0.98
CA PHE A 84 16.05 -5.53 -0.51
C PHE A 84 15.55 -6.56 -1.50
N TYR A 85 14.78 -7.52 -1.00
CA TYR A 85 13.86 -8.25 -1.84
C TYR A 85 12.53 -7.49 -1.86
N LEU A 86 12.19 -6.92 -3.02
CA LEU A 86 10.91 -6.26 -3.28
C LEU A 86 9.92 -7.30 -3.74
N SER A 87 8.76 -7.36 -3.12
CA SER A 87 7.63 -8.17 -3.58
C SER A 87 6.34 -7.37 -3.56
N ALA A 88 5.41 -7.74 -4.41
CA ALA A 88 4.06 -7.17 -4.42
C ALA A 88 3.03 -8.20 -4.84
N HIS A 89 1.82 -8.06 -4.31
CA HIS A 89 0.66 -8.81 -4.75
C HIS A 89 -0.33 -7.86 -5.41
N PHE A 90 -0.92 -8.25 -6.53
CA PHE A 90 -1.86 -7.46 -7.30
C PHE A 90 -3.18 -8.17 -7.49
N VAL A 91 -4.26 -7.44 -7.22
CA VAL A 91 -5.62 -7.85 -7.50
C VAL A 91 -6.27 -6.79 -8.38
N GLU A 92 -6.79 -7.19 -9.53
CA GLU A 92 -7.41 -6.27 -10.50
C GLU A 92 -6.48 -5.09 -10.86
N GLY A 93 -5.18 -5.37 -11.04
CA GLY A 93 -4.18 -4.37 -11.42
C GLY A 93 -3.75 -3.41 -10.31
N ARG A 94 -4.20 -3.59 -9.05
CA ARG A 94 -3.82 -2.77 -7.90
C ARG A 94 -3.12 -3.60 -6.84
N ALA A 95 -2.05 -3.06 -6.24
CA ALA A 95 -1.33 -3.75 -5.19
C ALA A 95 -2.10 -3.71 -3.86
N ASP A 96 -2.34 -4.87 -3.26
CA ASP A 96 -2.81 -4.98 -1.88
C ASP A 96 -1.67 -4.77 -0.88
N VAL A 97 -0.49 -5.30 -1.23
CA VAL A 97 0.73 -5.14 -0.47
C VAL A 97 1.94 -4.96 -1.40
N VAL A 98 2.83 -4.03 -1.05
CA VAL A 98 4.20 -3.94 -1.57
C VAL A 98 5.14 -4.08 -0.38
N ALA A 99 6.04 -5.04 -0.41
CA ALA A 99 6.92 -5.37 0.70
C ALA A 99 8.40 -5.27 0.31
N PHE A 100 9.17 -4.61 1.17
CA PHE A 100 10.63 -4.54 1.14
C PHE A 100 11.16 -5.40 2.27
N LYS A 101 11.82 -6.50 1.94
CA LYS A 101 12.37 -7.44 2.91
C LYS A 101 13.89 -7.42 2.84
N ASP A 102 14.51 -7.10 3.96
CA ASP A 102 15.94 -7.23 4.16
C ASP A 102 16.23 -8.50 4.99
N SER A 103 17.02 -9.39 4.41
CA SER A 103 17.55 -10.59 5.09
C SER A 103 19.07 -10.61 5.14
N ALA A 104 19.73 -9.69 4.40
CA ALA A 104 21.20 -9.67 4.27
C ALA A 104 21.90 -8.94 5.43
N GLY A 105 21.18 -8.02 6.09
CA GLY A 105 21.70 -7.26 7.25
C GLY A 105 21.86 -8.09 8.53
N PHE A 106 21.57 -9.39 8.47
CA PHE A 106 21.70 -10.31 9.59
C PHE A 106 22.96 -11.17 9.40
N GLY A 107 24.09 -10.73 9.94
CA GLY A 107 25.28 -11.54 10.05
C GLY A 107 24.98 -12.91 10.71
N ARG A 108 25.77 -13.93 10.40
CA ARG A 108 25.70 -15.20 11.10
C ARG A 108 25.98 -14.96 12.59
N GLY A 109 24.95 -15.06 13.42
CA GLY A 109 25.11 -14.96 14.88
C GLY A 109 24.38 -13.80 15.56
N ASP A 110 24.18 -12.66 14.90
CA ASP A 110 23.52 -11.53 15.52
C ASP A 110 22.00 -11.62 15.42
N ALA A 111 21.32 -11.42 16.54
CA ALA A 111 19.94 -10.96 16.47
C ALA A 111 19.91 -9.71 15.56
N PRO A 112 18.83 -9.45 14.79
CA PRO A 112 18.70 -8.18 14.12
C PRO A 112 18.91 -7.16 15.23
N GLY A 113 20.08 -6.56 15.18
CA GLY A 113 20.47 -5.70 16.28
C GLY A 113 19.30 -4.76 16.45
N THR A 114 18.84 -4.60 17.66
CA THR A 114 17.90 -3.56 18.05
C THR A 114 18.20 -2.26 17.30
N ALA A 115 19.47 -2.07 16.93
CA ALA A 115 19.96 -0.98 16.12
C ALA A 115 19.33 -0.86 14.72
N LEU A 116 19.20 -1.96 13.94
CA LEU A 116 18.60 -1.92 12.59
C LEU A 116 17.10 -1.59 12.68
N VAL A 117 16.37 -2.30 13.55
CA VAL A 117 14.94 -2.06 13.76
C VAL A 117 14.70 -0.63 14.28
N THR A 118 15.51 -0.18 15.25
CA THR A 118 15.39 1.17 15.83
C THR A 118 15.70 2.24 14.79
N ARG A 119 16.76 2.08 13.99
CA ARG A 119 17.10 2.98 12.89
C ARG A 119 15.99 3.04 11.87
N THR A 120 15.52 1.89 11.37
CA THR A 120 14.44 1.82 10.39
C THR A 120 13.15 2.45 10.93
N LYS A 121 12.77 2.18 12.19
CA LYS A 121 11.63 2.83 12.84
C LYS A 121 11.79 4.35 12.87
N ARG A 122 12.96 4.85 13.26
CA ARG A 122 13.24 6.28 13.31
C ARG A 122 13.10 6.94 11.93
N ASP A 123 13.65 6.31 10.90
CA ASP A 123 13.61 6.82 9.53
C ASP A 123 12.20 6.83 8.97
N LEU A 124 11.43 5.77 9.19
CA LEU A 124 10.00 5.72 8.84
C LEU A 124 9.18 6.74 9.64
N THR A 125 9.51 6.94 10.92
CA THR A 125 8.82 7.95 11.76
C THR A 125 9.06 9.38 11.24
N ARG A 126 10.23 9.66 10.68
CA ARG A 126 10.51 10.97 10.05
C ARG A 126 9.65 11.20 8.81
N ILE A 127 9.35 10.15 8.04
CA ILE A 127 8.55 10.22 6.81
C ILE A 127 7.06 10.21 7.11
N PHE A 128 6.62 9.31 8.00
CA PHE A 128 5.21 8.96 8.19
C PHE A 128 4.61 9.44 9.52
N GLY A 129 5.39 10.14 10.35
CA GLY A 129 4.96 10.59 11.66
C GLY A 129 5.00 9.49 12.73
N ARG A 130 4.21 9.64 13.79
CA ARG A 130 4.25 8.75 14.96
C ARG A 130 3.56 7.40 14.68
N PRO A 131 4.24 6.25 14.84
CA PRO A 131 3.64 4.93 14.68
C PRO A 131 2.84 4.49 15.90
N ARG A 132 1.99 3.47 15.67
CA ARG A 132 1.35 2.70 16.73
C ARG A 132 2.00 1.31 16.82
N PRO A 133 2.07 0.68 18.00
CA PRO A 133 2.47 -0.71 18.12
C PRO A 133 1.53 -1.61 17.30
N ASN A 134 2.09 -2.61 16.64
CA ASN A 134 1.35 -3.62 15.89
C ASN A 134 1.86 -5.01 16.25
N GLY A 135 1.23 -5.63 17.23
CA GLY A 135 1.66 -6.88 17.81
C GLY A 135 2.97 -6.76 18.59
N ARG A 136 3.66 -7.92 18.81
CA ARG A 136 4.91 -7.98 19.59
C ARG A 136 6.14 -7.56 18.80
N SER A 137 6.08 -7.62 17.48
CA SER A 137 7.24 -7.39 16.59
C SER A 137 6.85 -6.52 15.42
N GLY A 138 6.18 -5.38 15.68
CA GLY A 138 5.76 -4.49 14.62
C GLY A 138 5.34 -3.09 15.07
N TRP A 139 5.36 -2.21 14.09
CA TRP A 139 4.86 -0.84 14.17
C TRP A 139 4.02 -0.54 12.93
N GLU A 140 2.99 0.28 13.07
CA GLU A 140 2.09 0.68 12.00
C GLU A 140 1.90 2.20 11.96
N TRP A 141 1.97 2.77 10.77
CA TRP A 141 1.55 4.12 10.41
C TRP A 141 0.29 4.02 9.58
N ARG A 142 -0.84 4.49 10.10
CA ARG A 142 -2.15 4.29 9.48
C ARG A 142 -2.72 5.57 8.89
N TYR A 143 -3.25 5.46 7.66
CA TYR A 143 -3.88 6.50 6.88
C TYR A 143 -5.22 6.00 6.34
N GLY A 144 -6.25 6.03 7.17
CA GLY A 144 -7.54 5.44 6.83
C GLY A 144 -7.45 3.95 6.54
N ARG A 145 -7.74 3.58 5.29
CA ARG A 145 -7.66 2.19 4.79
C ARG A 145 -6.28 1.80 4.24
N LYS A 146 -5.28 2.66 4.38
CA LYS A 146 -3.89 2.39 3.97
C LYS A 146 -2.98 2.37 5.18
N ALA A 147 -1.92 1.57 5.13
CA ALA A 147 -0.95 1.52 6.22
C ALA A 147 0.46 1.20 5.73
N ILE A 148 1.42 1.74 6.44
CA ILE A 148 2.82 1.34 6.36
C ILE A 148 3.10 0.52 7.61
N ARG A 149 3.71 -0.65 7.46
CA ARG A 149 4.09 -1.51 8.59
C ARG A 149 5.57 -1.79 8.57
N LEU A 150 6.19 -1.70 9.71
CA LEU A 150 7.51 -2.26 10.00
C LEU A 150 7.31 -3.50 10.84
N SER A 151 7.82 -4.63 10.39
CA SER A 151 7.79 -5.89 11.12
C SER A 151 9.17 -6.55 11.08
N TRP A 152 9.46 -7.39 12.07
CA TRP A 152 10.73 -8.11 12.12
C TRP A 152 10.58 -9.46 12.78
N ARG A 153 11.49 -10.37 12.43
CA ARG A 153 11.68 -11.64 13.09
C ARG A 153 13.15 -11.80 13.47
N GLY A 154 13.42 -12.10 14.72
CA GLY A 154 14.78 -12.15 15.27
C GLY A 154 15.22 -13.48 15.87
N ARG A 155 14.45 -14.57 15.67
CA ARG A 155 14.77 -15.90 16.23
C ARG A 155 14.89 -16.96 15.15
N GLY A 156 15.82 -17.92 15.35
CA GLY A 156 16.06 -19.03 14.44
C GLY A 156 16.81 -18.63 13.17
N THR A 157 16.75 -19.49 12.15
CA THR A 157 17.43 -19.32 10.87
C THR A 157 16.79 -18.26 9.96
N ALA A 158 15.52 -17.94 10.19
CA ALA A 158 14.79 -16.96 9.39
C ALA A 158 14.73 -15.62 10.12
N ARG A 159 15.77 -14.80 9.94
CA ARG A 159 15.83 -13.43 10.48
C ARG A 159 15.56 -12.44 9.37
N TRP A 160 14.70 -11.44 9.62
CA TRP A 160 14.38 -10.43 8.62
C TRP A 160 13.73 -9.20 9.25
N VAL A 161 13.87 -8.07 8.55
CA VAL A 161 13.09 -6.85 8.73
C VAL A 161 12.30 -6.64 7.45
N ALA A 162 11.02 -6.32 7.56
CA ALA A 162 10.18 -6.03 6.43
C ALA A 162 9.42 -4.72 6.65
N ILE A 163 9.39 -3.90 5.60
CA ILE A 163 8.53 -2.74 5.50
C ILE A 163 7.46 -3.10 4.48
N SER A 164 6.19 -3.01 4.84
CA SER A 164 5.08 -3.28 3.92
C SER A 164 4.16 -2.07 3.78
N LEU A 165 3.76 -1.81 2.55
CA LEU A 165 2.79 -0.79 2.15
C LEU A 165 1.49 -1.52 1.83
N ASN A 166 0.47 -1.33 2.67
CA ASN A 166 -0.75 -2.13 2.64
C ASN A 166 -1.93 -1.26 2.21
N ASP A 167 -2.75 -1.75 1.29
CA ASP A 167 -4.05 -1.20 0.91
C ASP A 167 -5.15 -2.18 1.33
N TYR A 168 -5.86 -1.87 2.40
CA TYR A 168 -6.89 -2.76 2.95
C TYR A 168 -8.13 -2.87 2.06
N ASP A 169 -8.40 -1.88 1.20
CA ASP A 169 -9.50 -1.97 0.25
C ASP A 169 -9.21 -3.03 -0.82
N VAL A 170 -7.95 -3.12 -1.26
CA VAL A 170 -7.50 -4.17 -2.19
C VAL A 170 -7.40 -5.51 -1.48
N MET A 171 -6.86 -5.56 -0.26
CA MET A 171 -6.76 -6.79 0.54
C MET A 171 -8.12 -7.46 0.77
N ASP A 172 -9.17 -6.70 1.04
CA ASP A 172 -10.52 -7.23 1.24
C ASP A 172 -11.07 -7.91 -0.03
N ARG A 173 -10.61 -7.52 -1.23
CA ARG A 173 -10.97 -8.18 -2.49
C ARG A 173 -10.34 -9.56 -2.60
N ILE A 174 -9.09 -9.74 -2.18
CA ILE A 174 -8.41 -11.05 -2.16
C ILE A 174 -9.22 -12.04 -1.33
N GLY A 175 -9.64 -11.66 -0.13
CA GLY A 175 -10.45 -12.50 0.75
C GLY A 175 -11.71 -13.03 0.07
N ARG A 176 -12.37 -12.20 -0.77
CA ARG A 176 -13.52 -12.62 -1.54
C ARG A 176 -13.19 -13.65 -2.63
N TYR A 177 -12.09 -13.45 -3.35
CA TYR A 177 -11.66 -14.39 -4.41
C TYR A 177 -11.21 -15.73 -3.86
N VAL A 178 -10.44 -15.74 -2.78
CA VAL A 178 -9.98 -16.97 -2.12
C VAL A 178 -11.16 -17.77 -1.58
N LYS A 179 -12.14 -17.10 -0.95
CA LYS A 179 -13.35 -17.73 -0.45
C LYS A 179 -14.18 -18.34 -1.59
N ALA A 180 -14.36 -17.60 -2.69
CA ALA A 180 -15.09 -18.09 -3.86
C ALA A 180 -14.38 -19.27 -4.55
N ALA A 181 -13.05 -19.31 -4.57
CA ALA A 181 -12.28 -20.43 -5.11
C ALA A 181 -12.37 -21.67 -4.19
N GLY A 182 -12.37 -21.48 -2.87
CA GLY A 182 -12.50 -22.57 -1.90
C GLY A 182 -13.87 -23.25 -1.89
N SER A 183 -14.93 -22.50 -2.21
CA SER A 183 -16.30 -23.05 -2.31
C SER A 183 -16.56 -23.83 -3.61
N ARG A 184 -15.64 -23.83 -4.57
CA ARG A 184 -15.75 -24.57 -5.85
C ARG A 184 -14.97 -25.89 -5.86
N LYS A 185 -14.39 -26.30 -4.73
CA LYS A 185 -13.80 -27.66 -4.65
C LYS A 185 -14.94 -28.67 -4.52
N PRO A 186 -15.03 -29.67 -5.45
CA PRO A 186 -15.99 -30.75 -5.38
C PRO A 186 -15.77 -31.65 -4.16
#